data_d1089510a89aef15856d4e4447d842ff
#
_entry.id   d1089510a89aef15856d4e4447d842ff
#
_cell.length_a   1.000
_cell.length_b   1.000
_cell.length_c   1.000
_cell.angle_alpha   90.00
_cell.angle_beta   90.00
_cell.angle_gamma   90.00
#
_symmetry.space_group_name_H-M   'P 1'
#
loop_
_entity.id
_entity.type
_entity.pdbx_description
1 polymer ?
#
loop_
_entity_poly.entity_id
_entity_poly.type
_entity_poly.pdbx_seq_one_letter_code
_entity_poly.pdbx_strand_id
1 'polypeptide(L)'
;MAKRKHQGKPAPSDRNFGELTHKFKNNIYGTNKGKIREAVLQRDLHAQLDWLGHATDKRVLDVGGGQGQLALYLAALGHHVTVIDISDEMLELARIRANEAGLCERMRFIRAPLQEIAQLSLGQFDLVMCHAVLEWLVDQRSAIDLLKAQVSPSGALSLMYFNHEAHLMANMVYGNFDYVQKGLKVKQKVGLSPNNPIKQADMAAWLEAAKLTIAQKTGVRCFHDYLRELNKADDDFDALLELELKYNRQEPYASIGQYTHLMLIPIN
;
A
#
# COMPACT_ATOMS: atom_id res chain seq x y z
N MET A 1 -33.92 -40.95 1.69
CA MET A 1 -33.26 -39.87 2.40
C MET A 1 -31.89 -39.66 1.76
N ALA A 2 -31.74 -38.64 0.90
CA ALA A 2 -30.49 -38.35 0.23
C ALA A 2 -29.59 -37.50 1.15
N LYS A 3 -28.38 -37.97 1.46
CA LYS A 3 -27.37 -37.22 2.22
C LYS A 3 -26.91 -36.01 1.39
N ARG A 4 -27.22 -34.78 1.84
CA ARG A 4 -26.60 -33.55 1.32
C ARG A 4 -25.08 -33.62 1.55
N LYS A 5 -24.32 -33.68 0.46
CA LYS A 5 -22.86 -33.49 0.48
C LYS A 5 -22.57 -32.08 1.00
N HIS A 6 -21.87 -31.96 2.11
CA HIS A 6 -21.26 -30.71 2.55
C HIS A 6 -20.24 -30.31 1.47
N GLN A 7 -20.58 -29.32 0.66
CA GLN A 7 -19.60 -28.62 -0.15
C GLN A 7 -18.69 -27.86 0.83
N GLY A 8 -17.44 -28.25 0.90
CA GLY A 8 -16.41 -27.52 1.67
C GLY A 8 -16.36 -26.07 1.22
N LYS A 9 -16.10 -25.15 2.17
CA LYS A 9 -15.86 -23.75 1.83
C LYS A 9 -14.69 -23.69 0.85
N PRO A 10 -14.77 -22.86 -0.23
CA PRO A 10 -13.64 -22.69 -1.14
C PRO A 10 -12.41 -22.24 -0.35
N ALA A 11 -11.23 -22.68 -0.77
CA ALA A 11 -9.97 -22.25 -0.19
C ALA A 11 -9.85 -20.71 -0.26
N PRO A 12 -9.19 -20.04 0.72
CA PRO A 12 -8.94 -18.62 0.64
C PRO A 12 -8.15 -18.32 -0.64
N SER A 13 -8.57 -17.28 -1.37
CA SER A 13 -7.91 -16.81 -2.58
C SER A 13 -7.62 -15.33 -2.47
N ASP A 14 -6.56 -14.88 -3.11
CA ASP A 14 -6.23 -13.47 -3.25
C ASP A 14 -7.33 -12.73 -3.99
N ARG A 15 -7.52 -11.43 -3.69
CA ARG A 15 -8.64 -10.66 -4.22
C ARG A 15 -8.24 -9.78 -5.39
N ASN A 16 -8.94 -9.92 -6.51
CA ASN A 16 -8.86 -9.02 -7.66
C ASN A 16 -9.95 -7.93 -7.57
N PHE A 17 -9.60 -6.69 -7.84
CA PHE A 17 -10.47 -5.51 -7.74
C PHE A 17 -11.00 -4.99 -9.08
N GLY A 18 -10.77 -5.67 -10.20
CA GLY A 18 -11.21 -5.23 -11.51
C GLY A 18 -12.69 -4.82 -11.54
N GLU A 19 -13.58 -5.64 -10.98
CA GLU A 19 -15.02 -5.37 -10.90
C GLU A 19 -15.42 -4.18 -9.99
N LEU A 20 -14.47 -3.67 -9.17
CA LEU A 20 -14.69 -2.57 -8.22
C LEU A 20 -13.97 -1.27 -8.60
N THR A 21 -13.39 -1.21 -9.79
CA THR A 21 -12.56 -0.09 -10.29
C THR A 21 -13.27 1.26 -10.15
N HIS A 22 -14.54 1.35 -10.47
CA HIS A 22 -15.33 2.58 -10.31
C HIS A 22 -15.44 3.05 -8.84
N LYS A 23 -15.57 2.11 -7.91
CA LYS A 23 -15.61 2.42 -6.46
C LYS A 23 -14.25 2.85 -5.94
N PHE A 24 -13.17 2.27 -6.46
CA PHE A 24 -11.80 2.68 -6.13
C PHE A 24 -11.52 4.12 -6.58
N LYS A 25 -11.91 4.44 -7.82
CA LYS A 25 -11.72 5.79 -8.39
C LYS A 25 -12.37 6.87 -7.53
N ASN A 26 -13.58 6.63 -7.05
CA ASN A 26 -14.35 7.61 -6.30
C ASN A 26 -14.05 7.65 -4.79
N ASN A 27 -13.53 6.56 -4.21
CA ASN A 27 -13.37 6.43 -2.76
C ASN A 27 -11.93 6.62 -2.26
N ILE A 28 -10.93 6.59 -3.14
CA ILE A 28 -9.52 6.67 -2.73
C ILE A 28 -8.82 7.84 -3.42
N TYR A 29 -8.96 7.94 -4.75
CA TYR A 29 -8.26 8.95 -5.53
C TYR A 29 -9.07 10.24 -5.61
N GLY A 30 -8.43 11.38 -5.30
CA GLY A 30 -9.08 12.70 -5.25
C GLY A 30 -9.80 13.02 -3.93
N THR A 31 -9.87 12.06 -2.99
CA THR A 31 -10.37 12.29 -1.63
C THR A 31 -9.28 12.82 -0.71
N ASN A 32 -9.65 13.44 0.41
CA ASN A 32 -8.70 13.88 1.42
C ASN A 32 -7.84 12.71 1.97
N LYS A 33 -8.42 11.51 2.08
CA LYS A 33 -7.67 10.29 2.41
C LYS A 33 -6.57 9.97 1.40
N GLY A 34 -6.86 10.11 0.13
CA GLY A 34 -5.89 9.92 -0.96
C GLY A 34 -4.79 10.96 -0.93
N LYS A 35 -5.15 12.25 -0.76
CA LYS A 35 -4.21 13.36 -0.69
C LYS A 35 -3.23 13.23 0.48
N ILE A 36 -3.72 12.87 1.70
CA ILE A 36 -2.86 12.62 2.86
C ILE A 36 -1.87 11.49 2.55
N ARG A 37 -2.37 10.36 2.01
CA ARG A 37 -1.52 9.23 1.66
C ARG A 37 -0.43 9.62 0.66
N GLU A 38 -0.80 10.32 -0.38
CA GLU A 38 0.12 10.75 -1.43
C GLU A 38 1.19 11.69 -0.89
N ALA A 39 0.81 12.71 -0.11
CA ALA A 39 1.72 13.65 0.52
C ALA A 39 2.72 12.96 1.47
N VAL A 40 2.26 12.00 2.26
CA VAL A 40 3.11 11.20 3.15
C VAL A 40 4.11 10.39 2.36
N LEU A 41 3.66 9.63 1.34
CA LEU A 41 4.53 8.77 0.54
C LEU A 41 5.57 9.59 -0.23
N GLN A 42 5.19 10.68 -0.89
CA GLN A 42 6.13 11.57 -1.58
C GLN A 42 7.17 12.14 -0.63
N ARG A 43 6.75 12.70 0.52
CA ARG A 43 7.67 13.23 1.54
C ARG A 43 8.65 12.15 2.03
N ASP A 44 8.16 10.93 2.29
CA ASP A 44 8.99 9.85 2.83
C ASP A 44 10.00 9.36 1.78
N LEU A 45 9.61 9.26 0.52
CA LEU A 45 10.53 8.94 -0.57
C LEU A 45 11.63 10.00 -0.72
N HIS A 46 11.26 11.30 -0.73
CA HIS A 46 12.25 12.39 -0.80
C HIS A 46 13.21 12.42 0.39
N ALA A 47 12.74 12.04 1.58
CA ALA A 47 13.57 12.04 2.78
C ALA A 47 14.56 10.87 2.84
N GLN A 48 14.31 9.76 2.09
CA GLN A 48 15.10 8.55 2.18
C GLN A 48 15.88 8.22 0.90
N LEU A 49 15.58 8.89 -0.19
CA LEU A 49 16.18 8.62 -1.49
C LEU A 49 16.86 9.89 -2.03
N ASP A 50 18.13 10.06 -1.73
CA ASP A 50 18.94 11.24 -2.09
C ASP A 50 18.89 11.55 -3.59
N TRP A 51 18.73 10.50 -4.41
CA TRP A 51 18.68 10.62 -5.86
C TRP A 51 17.32 11.11 -6.40
N LEU A 52 16.26 11.13 -5.59
CA LEU A 52 14.90 11.36 -6.09
C LEU A 52 14.69 12.76 -6.70
N GLY A 53 15.38 13.77 -6.19
CA GLY A 53 15.35 15.14 -6.71
C GLY A 53 16.35 15.43 -7.84
N HIS A 54 17.12 14.42 -8.27
CA HIS A 54 18.15 14.56 -9.30
C HIS A 54 17.77 13.73 -10.52
N ALA A 55 18.07 14.21 -11.72
CA ALA A 55 17.83 13.50 -12.99
C ALA A 55 18.76 12.30 -13.15
N THR A 56 18.52 11.20 -12.42
CA THR A 56 19.41 10.04 -12.32
C THR A 56 18.84 8.76 -12.92
N ASP A 57 17.88 8.82 -13.80
CA ASP A 57 17.40 7.70 -14.62
C ASP A 57 17.30 6.34 -13.89
N LYS A 58 16.70 6.37 -12.68
CA LYS A 58 16.58 5.22 -11.79
C LYS A 58 15.49 4.25 -12.23
N ARG A 59 15.67 2.98 -11.91
CA ARG A 59 14.70 1.93 -12.16
C ARG A 59 13.78 1.74 -10.95
N VAL A 60 12.50 1.91 -11.16
CA VAL A 60 11.46 1.78 -10.12
C VAL A 60 10.48 0.67 -10.48
N LEU A 61 10.08 -0.12 -9.51
CA LEU A 61 9.05 -1.13 -9.61
C LEU A 61 7.89 -0.78 -8.68
N ASP A 62 6.68 -0.69 -9.23
CA ASP A 62 5.44 -0.45 -8.46
C ASP A 62 4.55 -1.69 -8.54
N VAL A 63 4.49 -2.46 -7.45
CA VAL A 63 3.76 -3.73 -7.35
C VAL A 63 2.39 -3.50 -6.74
N GLY A 64 1.33 -3.81 -7.50
CA GLY A 64 -0.03 -3.43 -7.17
C GLY A 64 -0.26 -1.93 -7.34
N GLY A 65 0.40 -1.33 -8.34
CA GLY A 65 0.41 0.13 -8.56
C GLY A 65 -0.93 0.71 -8.99
N GLY A 66 -1.92 -0.13 -9.30
CA GLY A 66 -3.27 0.30 -9.65
C GLY A 66 -3.28 1.30 -10.81
N GLN A 67 -3.83 2.49 -10.58
CA GLN A 67 -3.91 3.57 -11.58
C GLN A 67 -2.58 4.36 -11.75
N GLY A 68 -1.49 3.92 -11.11
CA GLY A 68 -0.15 4.44 -11.32
C GLY A 68 0.13 5.85 -10.82
N GLN A 69 -0.57 6.38 -9.80
CA GLN A 69 -0.39 7.76 -9.37
C GLN A 69 1.04 8.07 -8.94
N LEU A 70 1.60 7.27 -8.02
CA LEU A 70 2.96 7.47 -7.56
C LEU A 70 3.98 7.10 -8.66
N ALA A 71 3.65 6.09 -9.48
CA ALA A 71 4.44 5.72 -10.67
C ALA A 71 4.54 6.88 -11.67
N LEU A 72 3.43 7.57 -11.98
CA LEU A 72 3.41 8.77 -12.83
C LEU A 72 4.25 9.90 -12.24
N TYR A 73 4.13 10.14 -10.94
CA TYR A 73 4.94 11.14 -10.24
C TYR A 73 6.45 10.86 -10.42
N LEU A 74 6.89 9.61 -10.20
CA LEU A 74 8.28 9.22 -10.34
C LEU A 74 8.77 9.25 -11.80
N ALA A 75 7.91 8.87 -12.74
CA ALA A 75 8.20 8.98 -14.17
C ALA A 75 8.37 10.45 -14.62
N ALA A 76 7.56 11.37 -14.06
CA ALA A 76 7.68 12.80 -14.32
C ALA A 76 8.98 13.40 -13.74
N LEU A 77 9.54 12.81 -12.68
CA LEU A 77 10.88 13.14 -12.17
C LEU A 77 12.02 12.58 -13.02
N GLY A 78 11.72 11.82 -14.08
CA GLY A 78 12.72 11.30 -15.03
C GLY A 78 13.14 9.86 -14.82
N HIS A 79 12.46 9.10 -13.96
CA HIS A 79 12.80 7.71 -13.67
C HIS A 79 12.05 6.73 -14.58
N HIS A 80 12.58 5.53 -14.77
CA HIS A 80 11.91 4.43 -15.48
C HIS A 80 11.07 3.60 -14.50
N VAL A 81 9.77 3.56 -14.70
CA VAL A 81 8.84 2.90 -13.77
C VAL A 81 8.17 1.70 -14.45
N THR A 82 8.32 0.52 -13.86
CA THR A 82 7.53 -0.67 -14.22
C THR A 82 6.38 -0.81 -13.22
N VAL A 83 5.15 -0.78 -13.71
CA VAL A 83 3.93 -0.98 -12.92
C VAL A 83 3.42 -2.39 -13.13
N ILE A 84 3.21 -3.13 -12.04
CA ILE A 84 2.59 -4.47 -12.06
C ILE A 84 1.28 -4.39 -11.31
N ASP A 85 0.21 -4.88 -11.91
CA ASP A 85 -1.09 -5.06 -11.24
C ASP A 85 -1.80 -6.30 -11.79
N ILE A 86 -2.68 -6.89 -10.99
CA ILE A 86 -3.51 -8.03 -11.39
C ILE A 86 -4.71 -7.59 -12.24
N SER A 87 -5.12 -6.32 -12.16
CA SER A 87 -6.28 -5.75 -12.85
C SER A 87 -5.88 -5.06 -14.15
N ASP A 88 -6.37 -5.59 -15.27
CA ASP A 88 -6.21 -4.96 -16.58
C ASP A 88 -6.86 -3.57 -16.62
N GLU A 89 -8.02 -3.40 -15.97
CA GLU A 89 -8.75 -2.14 -15.96
C GLU A 89 -7.95 -1.04 -15.26
N MET A 90 -7.25 -1.38 -14.16
CA MET A 90 -6.38 -0.44 -13.46
C MET A 90 -5.16 -0.06 -14.31
N LEU A 91 -4.53 -1.04 -14.94
CA LEU A 91 -3.39 -0.80 -15.82
C LEU A 91 -3.78 0.04 -17.05
N GLU A 92 -4.97 -0.16 -17.60
CA GLU A 92 -5.46 0.66 -18.72
C GLU A 92 -5.66 2.12 -18.31
N LEU A 93 -6.22 2.38 -17.13
CA LEU A 93 -6.31 3.74 -16.59
C LEU A 93 -4.92 4.36 -16.38
N ALA A 94 -3.94 3.57 -15.92
CA ALA A 94 -2.56 4.04 -15.77
C ALA A 94 -1.92 4.37 -17.13
N ARG A 95 -2.16 3.56 -18.18
CA ARG A 95 -1.68 3.84 -19.55
C ARG A 95 -2.27 5.12 -20.13
N ILE A 96 -3.58 5.30 -19.98
CA ILE A 96 -4.27 6.53 -20.44
C ILE A 96 -3.63 7.76 -19.80
N ARG A 97 -3.43 7.75 -18.48
CA ARG A 97 -2.80 8.85 -17.75
C ARG A 97 -1.35 9.09 -18.15
N ALA A 98 -0.59 8.01 -18.37
CA ALA A 98 0.79 8.11 -18.84
C ALA A 98 0.86 8.76 -20.23
N ASN A 99 -0.07 8.40 -21.11
CA ASN A 99 -0.19 9.00 -22.44
C ASN A 99 -0.57 10.48 -22.37
N GLU A 100 -1.57 10.84 -21.57
CA GLU A 100 -1.99 12.23 -21.36
C GLU A 100 -0.86 13.10 -20.77
N ALA A 101 0.01 12.52 -19.93
CA ALA A 101 1.16 13.19 -19.35
C ALA A 101 2.44 13.15 -20.23
N GLY A 102 2.43 12.46 -21.38
CA GLY A 102 3.61 12.31 -22.23
C GLY A 102 4.72 11.43 -21.64
N LEU A 103 4.35 10.47 -20.76
CA LEU A 103 5.30 9.64 -19.98
C LEU A 103 5.41 8.19 -20.47
N CYS A 104 4.81 7.83 -21.60
CA CYS A 104 4.78 6.44 -22.11
C CYS A 104 6.16 5.81 -22.25
N GLU A 105 7.18 6.56 -22.70
CA GLU A 105 8.54 6.06 -22.89
C GLU A 105 9.25 5.71 -21.56
N ARG A 106 8.77 6.24 -20.44
CA ARG A 106 9.32 6.00 -19.12
C ARG A 106 8.54 4.99 -18.29
N MET A 107 7.41 4.52 -18.79
CA MET A 107 6.52 3.63 -18.02
C MET A 107 6.26 2.32 -18.76
N ARG A 108 6.41 1.21 -18.05
CA ARG A 108 6.07 -0.13 -18.52
C ARG A 108 4.96 -0.71 -17.65
N PHE A 109 3.95 -1.32 -18.27
CA PHE A 109 2.80 -1.89 -17.58
C PHE A 109 2.72 -3.39 -17.83
N ILE A 110 2.64 -4.18 -16.75
CA ILE A 110 2.63 -5.64 -16.82
C ILE A 110 1.46 -6.15 -16.00
N ARG A 111 0.58 -6.94 -16.60
CA ARG A 111 -0.44 -7.67 -15.87
C ARG A 111 0.16 -8.93 -15.28
N ALA A 112 0.27 -8.99 -13.96
CA ALA A 112 0.69 -10.18 -13.23
C ALA A 112 0.30 -10.06 -11.75
N PRO A 113 0.00 -11.18 -11.07
CA PRO A 113 -0.08 -11.18 -9.61
C PRO A 113 1.33 -11.08 -9.01
N LEU A 114 1.44 -10.55 -7.78
CA LEU A 114 2.72 -10.41 -7.06
C LEU A 114 3.46 -11.76 -6.96
N GLN A 115 2.74 -12.86 -6.80
CA GLN A 115 3.30 -14.20 -6.64
C GLN A 115 4.11 -14.68 -7.85
N GLU A 116 3.85 -14.13 -9.02
CA GLU A 116 4.53 -14.48 -10.28
C GLU A 116 5.71 -13.55 -10.62
N ILE A 117 6.00 -12.55 -9.78
CA ILE A 117 7.00 -11.51 -10.08
C ILE A 117 8.39 -12.08 -10.40
N ALA A 118 8.79 -13.17 -9.72
CA ALA A 118 10.08 -13.83 -9.96
C ALA A 118 10.19 -14.43 -11.38
N GLN A 119 9.06 -14.84 -11.96
CA GLN A 119 9.00 -15.45 -13.30
C GLN A 119 9.14 -14.42 -14.42
N LEU A 120 8.88 -13.15 -14.13
CA LEU A 120 8.93 -12.06 -15.10
C LEU A 120 10.37 -11.66 -15.49
N SER A 121 11.38 -12.12 -14.75
CA SER A 121 12.81 -11.87 -15.02
C SER A 121 13.14 -10.40 -15.26
N LEU A 122 12.59 -9.49 -14.43
CA LEU A 122 12.69 -8.04 -14.61
C LEU A 122 14.06 -7.47 -14.19
N GLY A 123 14.89 -8.26 -13.50
CA GLY A 123 16.10 -7.79 -12.86
C GLY A 123 15.79 -7.01 -11.56
N GLN A 124 16.79 -6.29 -11.05
CA GLN A 124 16.66 -5.55 -9.78
C GLN A 124 16.38 -4.07 -10.02
N PHE A 125 15.84 -3.40 -9.01
CA PHE A 125 15.38 -2.02 -9.04
C PHE A 125 16.02 -1.20 -7.92
N ASP A 126 16.24 0.09 -8.16
CA ASP A 126 16.72 1.05 -7.17
C ASP A 126 15.63 1.33 -6.12
N LEU A 127 14.36 1.28 -6.52
CA LEU A 127 13.21 1.37 -5.64
C LEU A 127 12.17 0.33 -6.02
N VAL A 128 11.73 -0.45 -5.04
CA VAL A 128 10.53 -1.29 -5.14
C VAL A 128 9.45 -0.68 -4.26
N MET A 129 8.25 -0.52 -4.79
CA MET A 129 7.08 -0.04 -4.04
C MET A 129 6.02 -1.11 -3.98
N CYS A 130 5.37 -1.26 -2.82
CA CYS A 130 4.21 -2.12 -2.64
C CYS A 130 3.28 -1.48 -1.59
N HIS A 131 2.23 -0.82 -2.04
CA HIS A 131 1.40 0.00 -1.18
C HIS A 131 -0.06 -0.49 -1.15
N ALA A 132 -0.53 -0.86 0.04
CA ALA A 132 -1.89 -1.32 0.30
C ALA A 132 -2.27 -2.58 -0.51
N VAL A 133 -1.34 -3.52 -0.64
CA VAL A 133 -1.48 -4.79 -1.36
C VAL A 133 -1.51 -5.98 -0.41
N LEU A 134 -0.61 -6.01 0.58
CA LEU A 134 -0.38 -7.18 1.43
C LEU A 134 -1.64 -7.64 2.16
N GLU A 135 -2.49 -6.73 2.61
CA GLU A 135 -3.74 -7.02 3.32
C GLU A 135 -4.78 -7.77 2.49
N TRP A 136 -4.55 -7.91 1.19
CA TRP A 136 -5.42 -8.66 0.27
C TRP A 136 -4.89 -10.05 -0.04
N LEU A 137 -3.64 -10.33 0.31
CA LEU A 137 -2.98 -11.61 0.06
C LEU A 137 -3.31 -12.63 1.15
N VAL A 138 -3.30 -13.90 0.75
CA VAL A 138 -3.41 -15.04 1.67
C VAL A 138 -2.08 -15.28 2.35
N ASP A 139 -0.99 -15.27 1.60
CA ASP A 139 0.38 -15.43 2.10
C ASP A 139 1.15 -14.11 2.04
N GLN A 140 0.99 -13.32 3.11
CA GLN A 140 1.62 -12.02 3.25
C GLN A 140 3.13 -12.14 3.51
N ARG A 141 3.55 -13.20 4.22
CA ARG A 141 4.95 -13.40 4.58
C ARG A 141 5.82 -13.66 3.35
N SER A 142 5.42 -14.58 2.50
CA SER A 142 6.16 -14.88 1.26
C SER A 142 6.23 -13.70 0.32
N ALA A 143 5.25 -12.82 0.33
CA ALA A 143 5.26 -11.59 -0.47
C ALA A 143 6.44 -10.67 -0.12
N ILE A 144 6.85 -10.60 1.17
CA ILE A 144 8.02 -9.80 1.59
C ILE A 144 9.31 -10.31 0.93
N ASP A 145 9.50 -11.64 0.87
CA ASP A 145 10.69 -12.23 0.26
C ASP A 145 10.72 -12.00 -1.26
N LEU A 146 9.56 -12.11 -1.92
CA LEU A 146 9.43 -11.82 -3.35
C LEU A 146 9.75 -10.36 -3.68
N LEU A 147 9.24 -9.41 -2.88
CA LEU A 147 9.52 -7.98 -3.04
C LEU A 147 11.00 -7.68 -2.81
N LYS A 148 11.58 -8.22 -1.73
CA LYS A 148 13.01 -8.03 -1.42
C LYS A 148 13.91 -8.51 -2.55
N ALA A 149 13.60 -9.63 -3.17
CA ALA A 149 14.39 -10.19 -4.28
C ALA A 149 14.47 -9.24 -5.49
N GLN A 150 13.54 -8.30 -5.62
CA GLN A 150 13.55 -7.29 -6.70
C GLN A 150 14.37 -6.04 -6.33
N VAL A 151 14.78 -5.87 -5.07
CA VAL A 151 15.54 -4.70 -4.62
C VAL A 151 17.01 -4.90 -4.94
N SER A 152 17.66 -3.91 -5.56
CA SER A 152 19.10 -3.93 -5.79
C SER A 152 19.88 -3.83 -4.46
N PRO A 153 21.16 -4.21 -4.40
CA PRO A 153 21.95 -4.17 -3.15
C PRO A 153 21.99 -2.79 -2.47
N SER A 154 21.93 -1.71 -3.26
CA SER A 154 21.86 -0.32 -2.79
C SER A 154 20.48 0.29 -2.91
N GLY A 155 19.47 -0.50 -3.23
CA GLY A 155 18.09 -0.06 -3.41
C GLY A 155 17.30 -0.02 -2.12
N ALA A 156 16.04 0.40 -2.23
CA ALA A 156 15.10 0.46 -1.12
C ALA A 156 13.75 -0.20 -1.47
N LEU A 157 13.06 -0.67 -0.44
CA LEU A 157 11.67 -1.12 -0.52
C LEU A 157 10.78 -0.14 0.24
N SER A 158 9.87 0.51 -0.47
CA SER A 158 8.80 1.34 0.10
C SER A 158 7.57 0.46 0.26
N LEU A 159 7.22 0.14 1.50
CA LEU A 159 6.15 -0.79 1.85
C LEU A 159 5.08 -0.08 2.66
N MET A 160 3.81 -0.13 2.24
CA MET A 160 2.70 0.37 3.04
C MET A 160 1.65 -0.71 3.21
N TYR A 161 1.22 -0.96 4.43
CA TYR A 161 0.24 -1.99 4.77
C TYR A 161 -0.84 -1.50 5.72
N PHE A 162 -2.01 -2.15 5.68
CA PHE A 162 -3.14 -1.87 6.56
C PHE A 162 -2.83 -2.36 7.98
N ASN A 163 -2.88 -1.42 8.94
CA ASN A 163 -2.41 -1.62 10.30
C ASN A 163 -3.50 -2.23 11.18
N HIS A 164 -3.22 -3.39 11.78
CA HIS A 164 -4.13 -4.10 12.68
C HIS A 164 -4.43 -3.28 13.97
N GLU A 165 -3.42 -2.66 14.57
CA GLU A 165 -3.56 -1.88 15.80
C GLU A 165 -4.44 -0.66 15.58
N ALA A 166 -4.27 0.01 14.44
CA ALA A 166 -5.13 1.12 14.04
C ALA A 166 -6.56 0.66 13.78
N HIS A 167 -6.74 -0.49 13.14
CA HIS A 167 -8.06 -1.07 12.91
C HIS A 167 -8.77 -1.43 14.23
N LEU A 168 -8.03 -1.99 15.19
CA LEU A 168 -8.52 -2.25 16.55
C LEU A 168 -8.93 -0.94 17.22
N MET A 169 -8.03 0.06 17.25
CA MET A 169 -8.25 1.35 17.88
C MET A 169 -9.48 2.07 17.31
N ALA A 170 -9.61 2.13 15.98
CA ALA A 170 -10.76 2.74 15.33
C ALA A 170 -12.08 2.07 15.77
N ASN A 171 -12.13 0.73 15.81
CA ASN A 171 -13.33 0.02 16.23
C ASN A 171 -13.65 0.23 17.73
N MET A 172 -12.63 0.39 18.59
CA MET A 172 -12.84 0.76 19.99
C MET A 172 -13.39 2.18 20.12
N VAL A 173 -12.85 3.15 19.37
CA VAL A 173 -13.32 4.56 19.37
C VAL A 173 -14.77 4.65 18.87
N TYR A 174 -15.14 3.85 17.87
CA TYR A 174 -16.52 3.80 17.34
C TYR A 174 -17.50 2.97 18.21
N GLY A 175 -17.03 2.32 19.29
CA GLY A 175 -17.87 1.51 20.17
C GLY A 175 -18.28 0.16 19.60
N ASN A 176 -17.56 -0.38 18.61
CA ASN A 176 -17.81 -1.68 18.00
C ASN A 176 -17.31 -2.85 18.87
N PHE A 177 -17.64 -2.85 20.17
CA PHE A 177 -17.07 -3.75 21.17
C PHE A 177 -17.29 -5.23 20.85
N ASP A 178 -18.50 -5.60 20.44
CA ASP A 178 -18.80 -7.00 20.03
C ASP A 178 -17.91 -7.49 18.89
N TYR A 179 -17.60 -6.61 17.94
CA TYR A 179 -16.72 -6.93 16.82
C TYR A 179 -15.28 -7.13 17.28
N VAL A 180 -14.81 -6.27 18.18
CA VAL A 180 -13.49 -6.38 18.81
C VAL A 180 -13.36 -7.66 19.64
N GLN A 181 -14.35 -7.97 20.48
CA GLN A 181 -14.39 -9.21 21.29
C GLN A 181 -14.35 -10.48 20.42
N LYS A 182 -14.91 -10.44 19.22
CA LYS A 182 -14.85 -11.54 18.24
C LYS A 182 -13.51 -11.57 17.47
N GLY A 183 -12.50 -10.82 17.89
CA GLY A 183 -11.18 -10.73 17.28
C GLY A 183 -11.18 -10.08 15.90
N LEU A 184 -12.04 -9.07 15.68
CA LEU A 184 -12.21 -8.34 14.42
C LEU A 184 -12.61 -9.25 13.25
N LYS A 185 -13.32 -10.35 13.53
CA LYS A 185 -13.79 -11.31 12.53
C LYS A 185 -15.26 -11.10 12.21
N VAL A 186 -15.59 -11.02 10.92
CA VAL A 186 -16.96 -10.97 10.42
C VAL A 186 -17.34 -12.25 9.68
N LYS A 187 -18.61 -12.65 9.79
CA LYS A 187 -19.14 -13.82 9.07
C LYS A 187 -19.26 -13.59 7.57
N GLN A 188 -19.52 -12.35 7.16
CA GLN A 188 -19.60 -11.92 5.76
C GLN A 188 -18.76 -10.67 5.57
N LYS A 189 -17.87 -10.68 4.56
CA LYS A 189 -17.02 -9.55 4.21
C LYS A 189 -17.79 -8.62 3.29
N VAL A 190 -17.89 -7.35 3.65
CA VAL A 190 -18.65 -6.33 2.91
C VAL A 190 -17.68 -5.35 2.25
N GLY A 191 -17.79 -5.20 0.91
CA GLY A 191 -17.19 -4.10 0.16
C GLY A 191 -15.66 -4.13 0.04
N LEU A 192 -15.05 -2.95 0.12
CA LEU A 192 -13.60 -2.67 -0.04
C LEU A 192 -12.82 -2.72 1.30
N SER A 193 -13.35 -3.40 2.32
CA SER A 193 -12.63 -3.55 3.59
C SER A 193 -11.47 -4.53 3.42
N PRO A 194 -10.24 -4.16 3.82
CA PRO A 194 -9.08 -5.07 3.83
C PRO A 194 -9.37 -6.34 4.61
N ASN A 195 -8.92 -7.47 4.07
CA ASN A 195 -9.27 -8.77 4.62
C ASN A 195 -8.39 -9.19 5.79
N ASN A 196 -7.11 -8.81 5.73
CA ASN A 196 -6.07 -9.32 6.60
C ASN A 196 -5.19 -8.15 7.08
N PRO A 197 -5.64 -7.32 8.04
CA PRO A 197 -4.79 -6.28 8.62
C PRO A 197 -3.58 -6.94 9.30
N ILE A 198 -2.42 -6.31 9.17
CA ILE A 198 -1.15 -6.88 9.62
C ILE A 198 -0.78 -6.28 10.98
N LYS A 199 -0.44 -7.14 11.93
CA LYS A 199 0.08 -6.72 13.23
C LYS A 199 1.52 -6.22 13.08
N GLN A 200 1.86 -5.16 13.77
CA GLN A 200 3.23 -4.62 13.72
C GLN A 200 4.28 -5.63 14.20
N ALA A 201 3.94 -6.46 15.19
CA ALA A 201 4.83 -7.53 15.67
C ALA A 201 5.09 -8.60 14.60
N ASP A 202 4.07 -9.00 13.84
CA ASP A 202 4.22 -9.97 12.74
C ASP A 202 5.10 -9.37 11.63
N MET A 203 4.84 -8.10 11.25
CA MET A 203 5.66 -7.39 10.26
C MET A 203 7.12 -7.31 10.72
N ALA A 204 7.40 -6.93 11.96
CA ALA A 204 8.76 -6.86 12.49
C ALA A 204 9.50 -8.21 12.38
N ALA A 205 8.84 -9.31 12.75
CA ALA A 205 9.41 -10.66 12.63
C ALA A 205 9.66 -11.07 11.16
N TRP A 206 8.77 -10.68 10.23
CA TRP A 206 8.96 -10.96 8.80
C TRP A 206 10.13 -10.17 8.21
N LEU A 207 10.28 -8.90 8.59
CA LEU A 207 11.39 -8.06 8.13
C LEU A 207 12.74 -8.56 8.64
N GLU A 208 12.81 -8.95 9.92
CA GLU A 208 14.01 -9.56 10.51
C GLU A 208 14.40 -10.83 9.75
N ALA A 209 13.47 -11.76 9.55
CA ALA A 209 13.69 -12.99 8.81
C ALA A 209 14.10 -12.73 7.34
N ALA A 210 13.57 -11.67 6.72
CA ALA A 210 13.93 -11.25 5.37
C ALA A 210 15.24 -10.46 5.31
N LYS A 211 15.90 -10.15 6.43
CA LYS A 211 17.09 -9.28 6.52
C LYS A 211 16.83 -7.91 5.87
N LEU A 212 15.77 -7.25 6.31
CA LEU A 212 15.41 -5.88 5.97
C LEU A 212 15.45 -5.00 7.21
N THR A 213 16.10 -3.85 7.11
CA THR A 213 16.14 -2.84 8.18
C THR A 213 15.15 -1.72 7.89
N ILE A 214 14.45 -1.26 8.92
CA ILE A 214 13.55 -0.11 8.83
C ILE A 214 14.40 1.18 8.92
N ALA A 215 14.52 1.89 7.79
CA ALA A 215 15.15 3.21 7.75
C ALA A 215 14.17 4.31 8.21
N GLN A 216 12.88 4.18 7.89
CA GLN A 216 11.83 5.11 8.31
C GLN A 216 10.52 4.36 8.53
N LYS A 217 9.85 4.66 9.65
CA LYS A 217 8.47 4.27 9.94
C LYS A 217 7.59 5.51 10.01
N THR A 218 6.45 5.47 9.32
CA THR A 218 5.49 6.57 9.27
C THR A 218 4.07 6.02 9.36
N GLY A 219 3.25 6.62 10.21
CA GLY A 219 1.81 6.39 10.19
C GLY A 219 1.15 7.17 9.05
N VAL A 220 0.20 6.58 8.38
CA VAL A 220 -0.57 7.23 7.30
C VAL A 220 -2.01 7.34 7.74
N ARG A 221 -2.53 8.57 7.81
CA ARG A 221 -3.84 8.93 8.37
C ARG A 221 -3.91 8.58 9.87
N CYS A 222 -3.07 9.29 10.63
CA CYS A 222 -2.98 9.12 12.09
C CYS A 222 -4.12 9.81 12.83
N PHE A 223 -4.72 10.84 12.24
CA PHE A 223 -5.77 11.65 12.85
C PHE A 223 -7.06 11.62 12.05
N HIS A 224 -6.99 11.70 10.72
CA HIS A 224 -8.14 11.78 9.82
C HIS A 224 -9.25 10.76 10.16
N ASP A 225 -8.88 9.49 10.33
CA ASP A 225 -9.86 8.41 10.53
C ASP A 225 -10.40 8.33 11.98
N TYR A 226 -9.87 9.15 12.90
CA TYR A 226 -10.31 9.26 14.30
C TYR A 226 -11.06 10.55 14.61
N LEU A 227 -11.25 11.43 13.62
CA LEU A 227 -12.05 12.64 13.83
C LEU A 227 -13.48 12.28 14.20
N ARG A 228 -14.00 12.94 15.25
CA ARG A 228 -15.40 12.78 15.67
C ARG A 228 -16.36 13.37 14.63
N GLU A 229 -15.97 14.49 14.04
CA GLU A 229 -16.70 15.22 13.01
C GLU A 229 -15.93 15.10 11.71
N LEU A 230 -16.34 14.17 10.82
CA LEU A 230 -15.61 13.89 9.58
C LEU A 230 -15.61 15.07 8.58
N ASN A 231 -16.62 15.95 8.64
CA ASN A 231 -16.66 17.16 7.84
C ASN A 231 -15.48 18.11 8.14
N LYS A 232 -14.92 18.07 9.36
CA LYS A 232 -13.70 18.83 9.69
C LYS A 232 -12.51 18.49 8.81
N ALA A 233 -12.45 17.26 8.31
CA ALA A 233 -11.41 16.84 7.36
C ALA A 233 -11.55 17.53 6.00
N ASP A 234 -12.75 18.00 5.64
CA ASP A 234 -13.01 18.72 4.39
C ASP A 234 -12.90 20.24 4.59
N ASP A 235 -13.45 20.74 5.72
CA ASP A 235 -13.49 22.17 6.04
C ASP A 235 -12.09 22.76 6.31
N ASP A 236 -11.21 22.00 7.02
CA ASP A 236 -9.90 22.43 7.49
C ASP A 236 -8.78 21.50 6.97
N PHE A 237 -8.86 21.05 5.71
CA PHE A 237 -7.97 20.02 5.16
C PHE A 237 -6.48 20.39 5.24
N ASP A 238 -6.11 21.62 4.93
CA ASP A 238 -4.70 22.05 4.93
C ASP A 238 -4.09 21.98 6.33
N ALA A 239 -4.84 22.41 7.35
CA ALA A 239 -4.41 22.30 8.74
C ALA A 239 -4.31 20.83 9.19
N LEU A 240 -5.26 19.99 8.78
CA LEU A 240 -5.19 18.55 9.05
C LEU A 240 -3.96 17.91 8.41
N LEU A 241 -3.69 18.22 7.13
CA LEU A 241 -2.54 17.70 6.39
C LEU A 241 -1.21 18.12 7.05
N GLU A 242 -1.10 19.39 7.46
CA GLU A 242 0.09 19.89 8.17
C GLU A 242 0.32 19.09 9.47
N LEU A 243 -0.73 18.88 10.26
CA LEU A 243 -0.65 18.12 11.51
C LEU A 243 -0.35 16.63 11.30
N GLU A 244 -0.96 16.01 10.29
CA GLU A 244 -0.63 14.65 9.87
C GLU A 244 0.88 14.53 9.56
N LEU A 245 1.41 15.42 8.71
CA LEU A 245 2.82 15.40 8.32
C LEU A 245 3.77 15.72 9.48
N LYS A 246 3.37 16.56 10.43
CA LYS A 246 4.17 16.96 11.59
C LYS A 246 4.36 15.84 12.60
N TYR A 247 3.32 15.06 12.85
CA TYR A 247 3.32 14.11 13.97
C TYR A 247 3.45 12.64 13.55
N ASN A 248 3.14 12.28 12.33
CA ASN A 248 2.99 10.90 11.88
C ASN A 248 4.27 10.04 11.86
N ARG A 249 5.45 10.63 12.12
CA ARG A 249 6.72 9.92 12.34
C ARG A 249 7.06 9.75 13.82
N GLN A 250 6.27 10.35 14.71
CA GLN A 250 6.48 10.30 16.15
C GLN A 250 5.62 9.20 16.77
N GLU A 251 6.17 8.45 17.73
CA GLU A 251 5.35 7.54 18.53
C GLU A 251 4.50 8.35 19.55
N PRO A 252 3.26 7.97 19.85
CA PRO A 252 2.58 6.76 19.37
C PRO A 252 1.89 6.90 18.00
N TYR A 253 1.91 8.06 17.36
CA TYR A 253 1.15 8.33 16.14
C TYR A 253 1.62 7.49 14.95
N ALA A 254 2.92 7.24 14.84
CA ALA A 254 3.47 6.35 13.81
C ALA A 254 2.89 4.93 13.90
N SER A 255 2.50 4.49 15.10
CA SER A 255 1.95 3.16 15.37
C SER A 255 0.44 3.06 15.24
N ILE A 256 -0.30 4.19 15.20
CA ILE A 256 -1.77 4.21 15.11
C ILE A 256 -2.31 4.77 13.79
N GLY A 257 -1.45 5.07 12.81
CA GLY A 257 -1.89 5.40 11.46
C GLY A 257 -2.69 4.25 10.85
N GLN A 258 -3.77 4.57 10.14
CA GLN A 258 -4.64 3.57 9.48
C GLN A 258 -3.84 2.63 8.59
N TYR A 259 -2.78 3.15 7.97
CA TYR A 259 -1.72 2.37 7.36
C TYR A 259 -0.39 2.69 8.03
N THR A 260 0.53 1.74 7.99
CA THR A 260 1.94 1.96 8.34
C THR A 260 2.75 1.93 7.05
N HIS A 261 3.51 2.99 6.81
CA HIS A 261 4.49 3.07 5.73
C HIS A 261 5.89 2.85 6.29
N LEU A 262 6.65 1.98 5.63
CA LEU A 262 8.03 1.64 5.97
C LEU A 262 8.93 1.89 4.75
N MET A 263 10.01 2.64 4.96
CA MET A 263 11.15 2.61 4.07
C MET A 263 12.15 1.58 4.59
N LEU A 264 12.47 0.60 3.76
CA LEU A 264 13.24 -0.59 4.12
C LEU A 264 14.50 -0.68 3.26
N ILE A 265 15.60 -1.08 3.89
CA ILE A 265 16.90 -1.25 3.25
C ILE A 265 17.38 -2.69 3.48
N PRO A 266 17.88 -3.40 2.44
CA PRO A 266 18.49 -4.71 2.62
C PRO A 266 19.69 -4.66 3.57
N ILE A 267 19.78 -5.64 4.49
CA ILE A 267 20.97 -5.89 5.27
C ILE A 267 21.90 -6.75 4.42
N ASN A 268 23.07 -6.22 4.09
CA ASN A 268 24.13 -6.92 3.33
C ASN A 268 24.86 -7.94 4.20
#